data_ef12eb5e08262f468de879cdd9faa3bc
#
_entry.id   ef12eb5e08262f468de879cdd9faa3bc
#
_cell.length_a   1.000
_cell.length_b   1.000
_cell.length_c   1.000
_cell.angle_alpha   90.00
_cell.angle_beta   90.00
_cell.angle_gamma   90.00
#
_symmetry.space_group_name_H-M   'P 1'
#
loop_
_entity.id
_entity.type
_entity.pdbx_description
1 polymer ?
#
loop_
_entity_poly.entity_id
_entity_poly.type
_entity_poly.pdbx_seq_one_letter_code
_entity_poly.pdbx_strand_id
1 'polypeptide(L)'
;RILNATISKEPSGRYYVSLCCTDVDIEAFENTNNHIGLDLGIKEFCISSCGEFIENPKYLKKSLNKFAKLQRELSRKTIGSLNRNKARLKVARLQEHIANQRKDFLQKLSTKLIKENDIICIEDLQVKNMIRNRKLSRLISDVSW
;
A
#
# COMPACT_ATOMS: atom_id res chain seq x y z
N ARG A 1 10.92 11.07 -24.71
CA ARG A 1 10.47 12.49 -24.71
C ARG A 1 9.44 12.69 -23.59
N ILE A 2 9.60 13.78 -22.79
CA ILE A 2 8.61 14.17 -21.79
C ILE A 2 7.47 14.92 -22.49
N LEU A 3 6.22 14.49 -22.29
CA LEU A 3 5.02 15.12 -22.82
C LEU A 3 4.44 16.14 -21.83
N ASN A 4 4.32 15.75 -20.58
CA ASN A 4 3.86 16.64 -19.52
C ASN A 4 4.44 16.24 -18.16
N ALA A 5 4.33 17.16 -17.20
CA ALA A 5 4.70 16.95 -15.80
C ALA A 5 3.56 17.45 -14.91
N THR A 6 3.17 16.63 -13.95
CA THR A 6 2.18 17.00 -12.94
C THR A 6 2.84 17.10 -11.58
N ILE A 7 2.69 18.25 -10.91
CA ILE A 7 3.18 18.44 -9.56
C ILE A 7 2.01 18.26 -8.59
N SER A 8 2.17 17.37 -7.62
CA SER A 8 1.21 17.15 -6.55
C SER A 8 1.83 17.45 -5.18
N LYS A 9 0.99 17.92 -4.25
CA LYS A 9 1.37 18.16 -2.86
C LYS A 9 0.57 17.27 -1.94
N GLU A 10 1.25 16.45 -1.17
CA GLU A 10 0.62 15.57 -0.20
C GLU A 10 0.31 16.27 1.14
N PRO A 11 -0.65 15.75 1.93
CA PRO A 11 -0.96 16.28 3.25
C PRO A 11 0.24 16.28 4.22
N SER A 12 1.24 15.45 3.99
CA SER A 12 2.53 15.40 4.71
C SER A 12 3.43 16.61 4.47
N GLY A 13 3.07 17.45 3.49
CA GLY A 13 3.85 18.60 3.02
C GLY A 13 4.91 18.26 1.97
N ARG A 14 4.99 17.01 1.53
CA ARG A 14 5.88 16.58 0.44
C ARG A 14 5.29 16.90 -0.92
N TYR A 15 6.17 17.16 -1.87
CA TYR A 15 5.81 17.35 -3.28
C TYR A 15 6.30 16.16 -4.09
N TYR A 16 5.52 15.78 -5.08
CA TYR A 16 5.84 14.74 -6.03
C TYR A 16 5.67 15.28 -7.45
N VAL A 17 6.47 14.77 -8.35
CA VAL A 17 6.38 15.08 -9.78
C VAL A 17 6.12 13.77 -10.53
N SER A 18 5.04 13.75 -11.31
CA SER A 18 4.75 12.67 -12.25
C SER A 18 5.11 13.15 -13.64
N LEU A 19 5.90 12.39 -14.37
CA LEU A 19 6.28 12.66 -15.75
C LEU A 19 5.56 11.70 -16.67
N CYS A 20 4.87 12.22 -17.68
CA CYS A 20 4.37 11.44 -18.80
C CYS A 20 5.42 11.46 -19.90
N CYS A 21 5.91 10.29 -20.27
CA CYS A 21 6.97 10.14 -21.27
C CYS A 21 6.51 9.28 -22.44
N THR A 22 7.00 9.60 -23.64
CA THR A 22 6.97 8.71 -24.81
C THR A 22 8.37 8.19 -25.08
N ASP A 23 8.48 7.25 -26.00
CA ASP A 23 9.75 6.68 -26.44
C ASP A 23 10.52 6.04 -25.26
N VAL A 24 9.78 5.29 -24.45
CA VAL A 24 10.33 4.48 -23.36
C VAL A 24 10.32 3.03 -23.83
N ASP A 25 11.50 2.46 -24.02
CA ASP A 25 11.63 1.04 -24.29
C ASP A 25 11.34 0.27 -23.00
N ILE A 26 10.32 -0.57 -23.06
CA ILE A 26 9.96 -1.46 -21.94
C ILE A 26 10.37 -2.87 -22.38
N GLU A 27 11.43 -3.38 -21.78
CA GLU A 27 11.84 -4.76 -21.96
C GLU A 27 10.83 -5.69 -21.27
N ALA A 28 10.26 -6.63 -22.02
CA ALA A 28 9.43 -7.68 -21.46
C ALA A 28 10.32 -8.68 -20.69
N PHE A 29 9.77 -9.24 -19.62
CA PHE A 29 10.45 -10.35 -18.94
C PHE A 29 10.49 -11.58 -19.83
N GLU A 30 11.51 -12.40 -19.67
CA GLU A 30 11.65 -13.67 -20.37
C GLU A 30 10.52 -14.64 -19.96
N ASN A 31 10.04 -15.42 -20.94
CA ASN A 31 9.03 -16.44 -20.67
C ASN A 31 9.62 -17.55 -19.79
N THR A 32 8.93 -17.86 -18.71
CA THR A 32 9.34 -18.89 -17.74
C THR A 32 8.61 -20.22 -17.95
N ASN A 33 7.48 -20.20 -18.67
CA ASN A 33 6.50 -21.29 -18.78
C ASN A 33 5.91 -21.74 -17.43
N ASN A 34 6.09 -20.93 -16.38
CA ASN A 34 5.56 -21.21 -15.05
C ASN A 34 4.16 -20.61 -14.88
N HIS A 35 3.38 -21.25 -14.03
CA HIS A 35 2.08 -20.75 -13.60
C HIS A 35 1.90 -20.96 -12.10
N ILE A 36 1.24 -20.02 -11.44
CA ILE A 36 1.04 -20.01 -9.99
C ILE A 36 -0.40 -19.63 -9.64
N GLY A 37 -0.99 -20.31 -8.68
CA GLY A 37 -2.22 -19.92 -8.02
C GLY A 37 -1.91 -19.24 -6.68
N LEU A 38 -2.67 -18.21 -6.32
CA LEU A 38 -2.52 -17.48 -5.07
C LEU A 38 -3.86 -17.38 -4.35
N ASP A 39 -3.92 -17.92 -3.15
CA ASP A 39 -5.02 -17.76 -2.19
C ASP A 39 -4.71 -16.56 -1.28
N LEU A 40 -5.54 -15.50 -1.34
CA LEU A 40 -5.32 -14.27 -0.61
C LEU A 40 -5.93 -14.34 0.79
N GLY A 41 -5.13 -14.05 1.82
CA GLY A 41 -5.53 -14.18 3.22
C GLY A 41 -5.27 -12.95 4.09
N ILE A 42 -5.92 -12.90 5.26
CA ILE A 42 -5.72 -11.85 6.26
C ILE A 42 -4.60 -12.25 7.23
N LYS A 43 -4.49 -13.52 7.57
CA LYS A 43 -3.48 -14.03 8.51
C LYS A 43 -2.11 -14.01 7.86
N GLU A 44 -1.99 -14.75 6.78
CA GLU A 44 -0.91 -14.67 5.81
C GLU A 44 -1.37 -13.73 4.67
N PHE A 45 -0.46 -13.05 3.99
CA PHE A 45 -0.83 -12.18 2.87
C PHE A 45 -1.39 -12.99 1.69
N CYS A 46 -0.70 -14.05 1.33
CA CYS A 46 -1.20 -15.07 0.41
C CYS A 46 -0.46 -16.40 0.62
N ILE A 47 -1.08 -17.46 0.11
CA ILE A 47 -0.50 -18.82 0.05
C ILE A 47 -0.45 -19.21 -1.42
N SER A 48 0.69 -19.67 -1.89
CA SER A 48 0.88 -20.11 -3.28
C SER A 48 0.45 -21.57 -3.47
N SER A 49 0.11 -21.93 -4.71
CA SER A 49 -0.15 -23.33 -5.10
C SER A 49 1.05 -24.27 -4.88
N CYS A 50 2.27 -23.70 -4.77
CA CYS A 50 3.48 -24.43 -4.43
C CYS A 50 3.67 -24.62 -2.92
N GLY A 51 2.75 -24.13 -2.08
CA GLY A 51 2.82 -24.23 -0.62
C GLY A 51 3.70 -23.17 0.05
N GLU A 52 4.14 -22.12 -0.67
CA GLU A 52 4.87 -21.00 -0.10
C GLU A 52 3.89 -20.04 0.60
N PHE A 53 4.22 -19.69 1.85
CA PHE A 53 3.45 -18.71 2.64
C PHE A 53 4.12 -17.35 2.58
N ILE A 54 3.37 -16.34 2.14
CA ILE A 54 3.83 -14.95 2.14
C ILE A 54 3.21 -14.25 3.34
N GLU A 55 4.07 -13.84 4.29
CA GLU A 55 3.63 -13.23 5.53
C GLU A 55 2.94 -11.88 5.30
N ASN A 56 1.87 -11.62 6.07
CA ASN A 56 1.25 -10.30 6.12
C ASN A 56 2.08 -9.36 7.02
N PRO A 57 2.66 -8.29 6.49
CA PRO A 57 3.54 -7.40 7.24
C PRO A 57 2.85 -6.57 8.32
N LYS A 58 1.51 -6.40 8.26
CA LYS A 58 0.65 -5.73 9.27
C LYS A 58 1.17 -4.35 9.69
N TYR A 59 1.52 -3.51 8.71
CA TYR A 59 2.16 -2.20 8.94
C TYR A 59 1.32 -1.24 9.78
N LEU A 60 0.00 -1.18 9.53
CA LEU A 60 -0.91 -0.36 10.33
C LEU A 60 -0.99 -0.88 11.77
N LYS A 61 -1.13 -2.20 11.96
CA LYS A 61 -1.19 -2.81 13.29
C LYS A 61 0.05 -2.47 14.11
N LYS A 62 1.24 -2.57 13.54
CA LYS A 62 2.52 -2.20 14.18
C LYS A 62 2.58 -0.72 14.58
N SER A 63 1.90 0.15 13.83
CA SER A 63 1.91 1.60 14.02
C SER A 63 0.73 2.15 14.84
N LEU A 64 -0.25 1.31 15.23
CA LEU A 64 -1.51 1.74 15.86
C LEU A 64 -1.31 2.58 17.11
N ASN A 65 -0.44 2.18 18.02
CA ASN A 65 -0.20 2.91 19.27
C ASN A 65 0.37 4.31 19.01
N LYS A 66 1.32 4.41 18.09
CA LYS A 66 1.91 5.69 17.67
C LYS A 66 0.86 6.57 16.97
N PHE A 67 0.06 5.98 16.10
CA PHE A 67 -1.02 6.67 15.40
C PHE A 67 -2.07 7.22 16.37
N ALA A 68 -2.55 6.39 17.31
CA ALA A 68 -3.51 6.81 18.33
C ALA A 68 -2.97 7.93 19.24
N LYS A 69 -1.67 7.89 19.58
CA LYS A 69 -1.02 8.97 20.34
C LYS A 69 -1.04 10.28 19.57
N LEU A 70 -0.61 10.27 18.31
CA LEU A 70 -0.58 11.47 17.46
C LEU A 70 -1.98 12.02 17.20
N GLN A 71 -2.99 11.18 17.01
CA GLN A 71 -4.38 11.58 16.86
C GLN A 71 -4.91 12.29 18.13
N ARG A 72 -4.63 11.73 19.31
CA ARG A 72 -5.00 12.38 20.59
C ARG A 72 -4.28 13.72 20.78
N GLU A 73 -3.02 13.83 20.41
CA GLU A 73 -2.28 15.10 20.42
C GLU A 73 -2.93 16.13 19.49
N LEU A 74 -3.32 15.72 18.29
CA LEU A 74 -3.98 16.57 17.31
C LEU A 74 -5.35 17.05 17.80
N SER A 75 -6.18 16.15 18.35
CA SER A 75 -7.52 16.49 18.84
C SER A 75 -7.53 17.51 19.98
N ARG A 76 -6.47 17.53 20.81
CA ARG A 76 -6.32 18.47 21.92
C ARG A 76 -5.85 19.86 21.50
N LYS A 77 -5.50 20.08 20.23
CA LYS A 77 -5.02 21.39 19.75
C LYS A 77 -6.16 22.24 19.23
N THR A 78 -6.11 23.53 19.52
CA THR A 78 -7.10 24.52 19.05
C THR A 78 -7.15 24.55 17.53
N ILE A 79 -8.35 24.50 16.96
CA ILE A 79 -8.58 24.58 15.50
C ILE A 79 -8.03 25.91 14.99
N GLY A 80 -7.34 25.88 13.84
CA GLY A 80 -6.71 27.06 13.24
C GLY A 80 -5.33 27.42 13.79
N SER A 81 -4.89 26.86 14.93
CA SER A 81 -3.59 27.21 15.51
C SER A 81 -2.41 26.60 14.75
N LEU A 82 -1.25 27.28 14.78
CA LEU A 82 0.01 26.77 14.21
C LEU A 82 0.41 25.43 14.84
N ASN A 83 0.17 25.26 16.15
CA ASN A 83 0.47 24.00 16.84
C ASN A 83 -0.41 22.85 16.34
N ARG A 84 -1.69 23.10 15.97
CA ARG A 84 -2.54 22.10 15.34
C ARG A 84 -2.01 21.72 13.96
N ASN A 85 -1.56 22.69 13.16
CA ASN A 85 -0.96 22.44 11.86
C ASN A 85 0.30 21.55 11.98
N LYS A 86 1.19 21.83 12.95
CA LYS A 86 2.35 20.97 13.24
C LYS A 86 1.93 19.56 13.64
N ALA A 87 0.89 19.41 14.48
CA ALA A 87 0.38 18.09 14.88
C ALA A 87 -0.24 17.35 13.71
N ARG A 88 -1.01 18.03 12.85
CA ARG A 88 -1.59 17.46 11.61
C ARG A 88 -0.51 16.89 10.68
N LEU A 89 0.59 17.63 10.49
CA LEU A 89 1.72 17.16 9.69
C LEU A 89 2.35 15.89 10.24
N LYS A 90 2.47 15.75 11.57
CA LYS A 90 2.99 14.52 12.19
C LYS A 90 2.10 13.32 11.89
N VAL A 91 0.77 13.49 11.99
CA VAL A 91 -0.20 12.43 11.66
C VAL A 91 -0.10 12.07 10.17
N ALA A 92 -0.12 13.08 9.28
CA ALA A 92 -0.05 12.87 7.84
C ALA A 92 1.24 12.14 7.42
N ARG A 93 2.39 12.52 8.00
CA ARG A 93 3.66 11.85 7.72
C ARG A 93 3.69 10.38 8.17
N LEU A 94 3.05 10.05 9.31
CA LEU A 94 2.93 8.66 9.73
C LEU A 94 2.03 7.86 8.80
N GLN A 95 0.91 8.43 8.37
CA GLN A 95 0.00 7.79 7.40
C GLN A 95 0.71 7.54 6.06
N GLU A 96 1.41 8.54 5.54
CA GLU A 96 2.20 8.40 4.31
C GLU A 96 3.29 7.34 4.45
N HIS A 97 3.98 7.28 5.59
CA HIS A 97 4.97 6.24 5.84
C HIS A 97 4.37 4.83 5.78
N ILE A 98 3.21 4.61 6.43
CA ILE A 98 2.51 3.33 6.37
C ILE A 98 2.06 3.00 4.94
N ALA A 99 1.52 3.98 4.21
CA ALA A 99 1.09 3.80 2.82
C ALA A 99 2.28 3.43 1.91
N ASN A 100 3.42 4.09 2.09
CA ASN A 100 4.64 3.81 1.34
C ASN A 100 5.22 2.42 1.64
N GLN A 101 5.20 1.99 2.91
CA GLN A 101 5.62 0.64 3.27
C GLN A 101 4.75 -0.44 2.60
N ARG A 102 3.42 -0.23 2.55
CA ARG A 102 2.51 -1.13 1.84
C ARG A 102 2.79 -1.15 0.35
N LYS A 103 2.92 0.02 -0.25
CA LYS A 103 3.22 0.16 -1.68
C LYS A 103 4.54 -0.52 -2.05
N ASP A 104 5.58 -0.34 -1.26
CA ASP A 104 6.88 -0.98 -1.47
C ASP A 104 6.78 -2.51 -1.40
N PHE A 105 6.10 -3.03 -0.37
CA PHE A 105 5.85 -4.46 -0.23
C PHE A 105 5.09 -5.04 -1.44
N LEU A 106 3.98 -4.41 -1.82
CA LEU A 106 3.17 -4.86 -2.95
C LEU A 106 3.93 -4.81 -4.29
N GLN A 107 4.69 -3.75 -4.52
CA GLN A 107 5.52 -3.59 -5.72
C GLN A 107 6.60 -4.68 -5.81
N LYS A 108 7.29 -4.95 -4.70
CA LYS A 108 8.31 -6.00 -4.66
C LYS A 108 7.72 -7.38 -4.90
N LEU A 109 6.60 -7.66 -4.24
CA LEU A 109 5.92 -8.95 -4.38
C LEU A 109 5.38 -9.16 -5.79
N SER A 110 4.64 -8.18 -6.34
CA SER A 110 4.08 -8.29 -7.69
C SER A 110 5.18 -8.42 -8.75
N THR A 111 6.27 -7.65 -8.60
CA THR A 111 7.42 -7.75 -9.53
C THR A 111 8.07 -9.14 -9.45
N LYS A 112 8.24 -9.71 -8.24
CA LYS A 112 8.75 -11.07 -8.08
C LYS A 112 7.85 -12.08 -8.79
N LEU A 113 6.54 -12.03 -8.51
CA LEU A 113 5.57 -12.97 -9.09
C LEU A 113 5.52 -12.91 -10.62
N ILE A 114 5.54 -11.69 -11.20
CA ILE A 114 5.50 -11.49 -12.65
C ILE A 114 6.80 -11.94 -13.32
N LYS A 115 7.94 -11.79 -12.64
CA LYS A 115 9.23 -12.26 -13.17
C LYS A 115 9.36 -13.78 -13.18
N GLU A 116 8.73 -14.45 -12.23
CA GLU A 116 8.88 -15.89 -12.02
C GLU A 116 7.77 -16.70 -12.71
N ASN A 117 6.67 -16.06 -13.16
CA ASN A 117 5.51 -16.78 -13.68
C ASN A 117 4.86 -16.00 -14.84
N ASP A 118 4.50 -16.72 -15.90
CA ASP A 118 3.78 -16.18 -17.05
C ASP A 118 2.27 -16.13 -16.81
N ILE A 119 1.74 -17.02 -15.97
CA ILE A 119 0.32 -17.08 -15.62
C ILE A 119 0.17 -17.01 -14.10
N ILE A 120 -0.61 -16.05 -13.62
CA ILE A 120 -0.93 -15.86 -12.20
C ILE A 120 -2.43 -15.94 -12.03
N CYS A 121 -2.91 -16.94 -11.30
CA CYS A 121 -4.33 -17.13 -10.96
C CYS A 121 -4.58 -16.61 -9.54
N ILE A 122 -5.52 -15.69 -9.38
CA ILE A 122 -5.92 -15.14 -8.08
C ILE A 122 -7.45 -15.19 -7.94
N GLU A 123 -7.94 -15.15 -6.70
CA GLU A 123 -9.37 -15.03 -6.41
C GLU A 123 -9.91 -13.63 -6.78
N ASP A 124 -11.12 -13.59 -7.32
CA ASP A 124 -11.87 -12.33 -7.51
C ASP A 124 -12.56 -11.92 -6.20
N LEU A 125 -11.80 -11.29 -5.32
CA LEU A 125 -12.30 -10.86 -4.02
C LEU A 125 -13.15 -9.60 -4.10
N GLN A 126 -14.37 -9.66 -3.55
CA GLN A 126 -15.26 -8.52 -3.40
C GLN A 126 -14.87 -7.63 -2.22
N VAL A 127 -13.66 -7.05 -2.26
CA VAL A 127 -13.03 -6.29 -1.16
C VAL A 127 -13.95 -5.20 -0.62
N LYS A 128 -14.68 -4.46 -1.49
CA LYS A 128 -15.65 -3.43 -1.07
C LYS A 128 -16.76 -4.00 -0.16
N ASN A 129 -17.22 -5.21 -0.41
CA ASN A 129 -18.22 -5.87 0.42
C ASN A 129 -17.60 -6.42 1.71
N MET A 130 -16.39 -6.94 1.63
CA MET A 130 -15.67 -7.46 2.79
C MET A 130 -15.36 -6.35 3.83
N ILE A 131 -15.04 -5.13 3.40
CA ILE A 131 -14.78 -3.98 4.28
C ILE A 131 -16.04 -3.56 5.06
N ARG A 132 -17.24 -3.86 4.59
CA ARG A 132 -18.50 -3.59 5.33
C ARG A 132 -18.61 -4.40 6.62
N ASN A 133 -17.90 -5.52 6.73
CA ASN A 133 -17.83 -6.29 7.96
C ASN A 133 -17.00 -5.52 9.01
N ARG A 134 -17.68 -4.93 10.01
CA ARG A 134 -17.06 -4.10 11.06
C ARG A 134 -15.95 -4.81 11.85
N LYS A 135 -16.03 -6.15 11.98
CA LYS A 135 -15.02 -6.94 12.70
C LYS A 135 -13.73 -7.11 11.91
N LEU A 136 -13.83 -7.22 10.58
CA LEU A 136 -12.72 -7.51 9.69
C LEU A 136 -12.21 -6.30 8.91
N SER A 137 -13.01 -5.22 8.81
CA SER A 137 -12.70 -4.05 7.97
C SER A 137 -11.30 -3.48 8.20
N ARG A 138 -10.85 -3.37 9.46
CA ARG A 138 -9.51 -2.88 9.78
C ARG A 138 -8.42 -3.82 9.29
N LEU A 139 -8.60 -5.14 9.44
CA LEU A 139 -7.63 -6.14 9.01
C LEU A 139 -7.53 -6.18 7.50
N ILE A 140 -8.68 -6.15 6.80
CA ILE A 140 -8.75 -6.10 5.34
C ILE A 140 -8.08 -4.81 4.81
N SER A 141 -8.37 -3.66 5.44
CA SER A 141 -7.71 -2.40 5.09
C SER A 141 -6.20 -2.39 5.38
N ASP A 142 -5.73 -3.17 6.34
CA ASP A 142 -4.29 -3.27 6.64
C ASP A 142 -3.55 -4.12 5.61
N VAL A 143 -4.16 -5.17 5.12
CA VAL A 143 -3.60 -6.02 4.06
C VAL A 143 -3.46 -5.24 2.74
N SER A 144 -4.46 -4.44 2.38
CA SER A 144 -4.44 -3.55 1.19
C SER A 144 -4.27 -4.28 -0.14
N TRP A 145 -4.98 -5.42 -0.36
CA TRP A 145 -5.07 -6.04 -1.68
C TRP A 145 -5.55 -5.07 -2.76
#